data_27655a716913a48fdd6b17d9a9d8a3e1
#
_entry.id   27655a716913a48fdd6b17d9a9d8a3e1
#
_cell.length_a   1.000
_cell.length_b   1.000
_cell.length_c   1.000
_cell.angle_alpha   90.00
_cell.angle_beta   90.00
_cell.angle_gamma   90.00
#
_symmetry.space_group_name_H-M   'P 1'
#
loop_
_entity.id
_entity.type
_entity.pdbx_description
1 polymer ?
#
loop_
_entity_poly.entity_id
_entity_poly.type
_entity_poly.pdbx_seq_one_letter_code
_entity_poly.pdbx_strand_id
1 'polypeptide(L)'
;MGSSKMFRTPDPRDIVKYVTSKQGIDGGYLSYQYMGIFESSVEDTYYALTTLKLLGVNPPNISKTLDFLRKAQLSDGGYSSLRVAFFATRALTAFHEKPRDVNGSISYLKNSLELMLNRGYGLFQQLVGFERKGYITREAEENALKSMDLYNLYIIEIPTLLCNIHMITSALNLLGYQLSELERENIIKLVLKFKNEDGGFGLNASYIDETFHALSILIDLKNPLDDLNLKDTIEWVYNCENRSGGFKVKPDVPYSYSLEYTYYGLQAMDLLNVEPLFPNTHVGFIYSCYNPNGGFRRSINLGISTLEDTFYAVSSLTKLNVTL
;
A
#
# COMPACT_ATOMS: atom_id res chain seq x y z
N MET A 1 -40.26 -2.66 5.58
CA MET A 1 -39.60 -2.88 6.86
C MET A 1 -38.32 -3.68 6.59
N GLY A 2 -37.20 -3.01 6.41
CA GLY A 2 -35.91 -3.64 6.17
C GLY A 2 -35.35 -4.08 7.51
N SER A 3 -35.10 -5.38 7.67
CA SER A 3 -34.34 -5.90 8.79
C SER A 3 -32.94 -5.23 8.74
N SER A 4 -32.64 -4.37 9.71
CA SER A 4 -31.27 -3.90 9.90
C SER A 4 -30.40 -5.16 10.14
N LYS A 5 -29.61 -5.56 9.16
CA LYS A 5 -28.56 -6.55 9.41
C LYS A 5 -27.68 -5.95 10.51
N MET A 6 -27.84 -6.47 11.72
CA MET A 6 -27.00 -6.11 12.84
C MET A 6 -25.61 -6.67 12.51
N PHE A 7 -24.70 -5.82 12.07
CA PHE A 7 -23.32 -6.21 11.80
C PHE A 7 -22.68 -6.61 13.13
N ARG A 8 -21.98 -7.74 13.13
CA ARG A 8 -21.24 -8.18 14.31
C ARG A 8 -20.10 -7.18 14.56
N THR A 9 -20.08 -6.59 15.75
CA THR A 9 -18.95 -5.75 16.17
C THR A 9 -17.70 -6.62 16.29
N PRO A 10 -16.58 -6.23 15.70
CA PRO A 10 -15.32 -6.96 15.84
C PRO A 10 -14.90 -7.03 17.31
N ASP A 11 -14.51 -8.23 17.76
CA ASP A 11 -13.91 -8.44 19.07
C ASP A 11 -12.38 -8.48 18.92
N PRO A 12 -11.63 -7.58 19.57
CA PRO A 12 -10.17 -7.56 19.47
C PRO A 12 -9.52 -8.88 19.88
N ARG A 13 -10.13 -9.62 20.83
CA ARG A 13 -9.62 -10.95 21.25
C ARG A 13 -9.74 -11.98 20.13
N ASP A 14 -10.83 -11.97 19.36
CA ASP A 14 -11.01 -12.84 18.20
C ASP A 14 -10.01 -12.47 17.08
N ILE A 15 -9.78 -11.16 16.87
CA ILE A 15 -8.78 -10.68 15.90
C ILE A 15 -7.38 -11.15 16.30
N VAL A 16 -6.98 -10.96 17.55
CA VAL A 16 -5.68 -11.42 18.07
C VAL A 16 -5.53 -12.94 17.89
N LYS A 17 -6.58 -13.71 18.26
CA LYS A 17 -6.59 -15.16 18.09
C LYS A 17 -6.44 -15.56 16.61
N TYR A 18 -7.15 -14.89 15.71
CA TYR A 18 -7.02 -15.13 14.28
C TYR A 18 -5.59 -14.88 13.80
N VAL A 19 -5.03 -13.70 14.09
CA VAL A 19 -3.68 -13.32 13.65
C VAL A 19 -2.63 -14.28 14.24
N THR A 20 -2.66 -14.55 15.54
CA THR A 20 -1.67 -15.41 16.20
C THR A 20 -1.73 -16.86 15.71
N SER A 21 -2.92 -17.35 15.31
CA SER A 21 -3.10 -18.69 14.74
C SER A 21 -2.42 -18.87 13.37
N LYS A 22 -1.98 -17.77 12.74
CA LYS A 22 -1.33 -17.78 11.42
C LYS A 22 0.19 -17.85 11.50
N GLN A 23 0.78 -17.91 12.71
CA GLN A 23 2.22 -18.04 12.88
C GLN A 23 2.70 -19.43 12.47
N GLY A 24 3.67 -19.47 11.56
CA GLY A 24 4.34 -20.68 11.12
C GLY A 24 5.42 -21.19 12.11
N ILE A 25 5.84 -22.43 11.89
CA ILE A 25 6.91 -23.05 12.70
C ILE A 25 8.26 -22.36 12.52
N ASP A 26 8.47 -21.63 11.43
CA ASP A 26 9.66 -20.83 11.14
C ASP A 26 9.65 -19.46 11.85
N GLY A 27 8.51 -19.07 12.45
CA GLY A 27 8.30 -17.81 13.15
C GLY A 27 7.68 -16.71 12.28
N GLY A 28 7.61 -16.87 10.97
CA GLY A 28 6.86 -15.99 10.09
C GLY A 28 5.35 -16.25 10.15
N TYR A 29 4.57 -15.54 9.32
CA TYR A 29 3.11 -15.68 9.26
C TYR A 29 2.66 -15.95 7.82
N LEU A 30 1.51 -16.63 7.69
CA LEU A 30 0.88 -16.93 6.41
C LEU A 30 -0.64 -16.89 6.53
N SER A 31 -1.31 -16.15 5.65
CA SER A 31 -2.77 -15.98 5.66
C SER A 31 -3.51 -17.29 5.43
N TYR A 32 -3.03 -18.12 4.49
CA TYR A 32 -3.59 -19.43 4.17
C TYR A 32 -2.53 -20.39 3.64
N GLN A 33 -2.78 -21.68 3.84
CA GLN A 33 -1.92 -22.75 3.35
C GLN A 33 -2.48 -23.31 2.03
N TYR A 34 -1.61 -23.53 1.08
CA TYR A 34 -1.96 -24.19 -0.17
C TYR A 34 -1.19 -25.51 -0.32
N MET A 35 -1.89 -26.62 -0.50
CA MET A 35 -1.32 -27.96 -0.72
C MET A 35 -0.26 -28.42 0.32
N GLY A 36 -0.37 -27.98 1.57
CA GLY A 36 0.59 -28.35 2.62
C GLY A 36 1.94 -27.67 2.54
N ILE A 37 2.10 -26.65 1.69
CA ILE A 37 3.29 -25.80 1.64
C ILE A 37 3.21 -24.82 2.82
N PHE A 38 4.19 -24.91 3.72
CA PHE A 38 4.29 -24.11 4.94
C PHE A 38 5.42 -23.07 4.83
N GLU A 39 5.37 -22.25 3.81
CA GLU A 39 6.32 -21.14 3.69
C GLU A 39 5.66 -19.86 4.15
N SER A 40 6.14 -19.29 5.26
CA SER A 40 5.69 -18.00 5.74
C SER A 40 6.07 -16.89 4.77
N SER A 41 5.22 -15.86 4.67
CA SER A 41 5.45 -14.70 3.81
C SER A 41 5.99 -13.54 4.65
N VAL A 42 6.99 -12.81 4.13
CA VAL A 42 7.50 -11.59 4.76
C VAL A 42 6.42 -10.52 4.82
N GLU A 43 5.60 -10.42 3.80
CA GLU A 43 4.48 -9.49 3.70
C GLU A 43 3.38 -9.81 4.72
N ASP A 44 2.89 -11.05 4.75
CA ASP A 44 1.94 -11.51 5.76
C ASP A 44 2.48 -11.34 7.19
N THR A 45 3.78 -11.55 7.39
CA THR A 45 4.44 -11.33 8.66
C THR A 45 4.40 -9.86 9.07
N TYR A 46 4.64 -8.94 8.15
CA TYR A 46 4.49 -7.51 8.40
C TYR A 46 3.05 -7.14 8.80
N TYR A 47 2.06 -7.62 8.06
CA TYR A 47 0.66 -7.35 8.35
C TYR A 47 0.24 -7.89 9.72
N ALA A 48 0.66 -9.12 10.06
CA ALA A 48 0.39 -9.72 11.36
C ALA A 48 1.01 -8.91 12.51
N LEU A 49 2.31 -8.61 12.42
CA LEU A 49 3.03 -7.86 13.44
C LEU A 49 2.45 -6.47 13.65
N THR A 50 2.12 -5.78 12.56
CA THR A 50 1.58 -4.42 12.63
C THR A 50 0.16 -4.43 13.20
N THR A 51 -0.67 -5.40 12.82
CA THR A 51 -2.02 -5.59 13.41
C THR A 51 -1.95 -5.81 14.92
N LEU A 52 -1.08 -6.73 15.39
CA LEU A 52 -0.90 -6.98 16.82
C LEU A 52 -0.43 -5.73 17.57
N LYS A 53 0.52 -4.99 16.97
CA LYS A 53 1.02 -3.73 17.54
C LYS A 53 -0.07 -2.66 17.66
N LEU A 54 -0.92 -2.50 16.64
CA LEU A 54 -2.06 -1.57 16.67
C LEU A 54 -3.08 -1.94 17.76
N LEU A 55 -3.24 -3.23 18.04
CA LEU A 55 -4.09 -3.74 19.13
C LEU A 55 -3.40 -3.73 20.50
N GLY A 56 -2.17 -3.21 20.61
CA GLY A 56 -1.41 -3.17 21.86
C GLY A 56 -0.95 -4.53 22.38
N VAL A 57 -0.88 -5.54 21.51
CA VAL A 57 -0.53 -6.93 21.87
C VAL A 57 0.87 -7.28 21.43
N ASN A 58 1.66 -7.83 22.33
CA ASN A 58 2.99 -8.35 21.98
C ASN A 58 2.87 -9.63 21.14
N PRO A 59 3.52 -9.68 19.96
CA PRO A 59 3.50 -10.88 19.13
C PRO A 59 4.12 -12.09 19.84
N PRO A 60 3.53 -13.30 19.74
CA PRO A 60 4.15 -14.50 20.29
C PRO A 60 5.47 -14.81 19.58
N ASN A 61 6.43 -15.37 20.31
CA ASN A 61 7.74 -15.78 19.77
C ASN A 61 8.45 -14.69 18.93
N ILE A 62 8.33 -13.42 19.32
CA ILE A 62 8.82 -12.27 18.54
C ILE A 62 10.29 -12.43 18.09
N SER A 63 11.17 -12.95 18.93
CA SER A 63 12.57 -13.17 18.55
C SER A 63 12.70 -14.09 17.32
N LYS A 64 11.90 -15.14 17.25
CA LYS A 64 11.89 -16.05 16.10
C LYS A 64 11.35 -15.40 14.85
N THR A 65 10.33 -14.55 14.98
CA THR A 65 9.78 -13.77 13.88
C THR A 65 10.79 -12.75 13.34
N LEU A 66 11.51 -12.07 14.22
CA LEU A 66 12.56 -11.14 13.82
C LEU A 66 13.74 -11.86 13.11
N ASP A 67 14.08 -13.05 13.56
CA ASP A 67 15.10 -13.88 12.87
C ASP A 67 14.61 -14.37 11.50
N PHE A 68 13.33 -14.72 11.35
CA PHE A 68 12.71 -15.01 10.05
C PHE A 68 12.83 -13.81 9.10
N LEU A 69 12.48 -12.62 9.55
CA LEU A 69 12.59 -11.39 8.75
C LEU A 69 14.04 -11.06 8.35
N ARG A 70 15.01 -11.25 9.28
CA ARG A 70 16.42 -11.04 8.96
C ARG A 70 16.96 -12.04 7.93
N LYS A 71 16.45 -13.28 7.93
CA LYS A 71 16.82 -14.32 6.96
C LYS A 71 16.31 -14.06 5.55
N ALA A 72 15.32 -13.17 5.38
CA ALA A 72 14.86 -12.74 4.07
C ALA A 72 15.90 -11.93 3.29
N GLN A 73 16.91 -11.37 3.97
CA GLN A 73 18.06 -10.73 3.34
C GLN A 73 19.04 -11.76 2.80
N LEU A 74 19.43 -11.65 1.54
CA LEU A 74 20.38 -12.49 0.85
C LEU A 74 21.82 -12.25 1.33
N SER A 75 22.76 -13.12 0.95
CA SER A 75 24.16 -13.04 1.36
C SER A 75 24.91 -11.83 0.77
N ASP A 76 24.43 -11.30 -0.34
CA ASP A 76 24.95 -10.08 -0.99
C ASP A 76 24.37 -8.79 -0.41
N GLY A 77 23.53 -8.88 0.62
CA GLY A 77 22.83 -7.76 1.25
C GLY A 77 21.54 -7.34 0.57
N GLY A 78 21.21 -7.92 -0.60
CA GLY A 78 19.98 -7.69 -1.34
C GLY A 78 18.79 -8.52 -0.85
N TYR A 79 17.74 -8.57 -1.64
CA TYR A 79 16.49 -9.29 -1.37
C TYR A 79 15.98 -9.96 -2.65
N SER A 80 15.12 -10.98 -2.50
CA SER A 80 14.49 -11.65 -3.65
C SER A 80 13.55 -10.74 -4.46
N SER A 81 12.99 -9.69 -3.83
CA SER A 81 12.20 -8.67 -4.49
C SER A 81 12.17 -7.38 -3.68
N LEU A 82 11.76 -6.27 -4.33
CA LEU A 82 11.56 -4.99 -3.67
C LEU A 82 10.49 -5.05 -2.57
N ARG A 83 9.40 -5.80 -2.79
CA ARG A 83 8.36 -6.02 -1.78
C ARG A 83 8.94 -6.68 -0.52
N VAL A 84 9.75 -7.71 -0.68
CA VAL A 84 10.43 -8.39 0.44
C VAL A 84 11.35 -7.42 1.19
N ALA A 85 12.15 -6.61 0.48
CA ALA A 85 13.00 -5.58 1.09
C ALA A 85 12.19 -4.58 1.92
N PHE A 86 11.11 -4.07 1.35
CA PHE A 86 10.24 -3.08 1.98
C PHE A 86 9.56 -3.62 3.24
N PHE A 87 8.86 -4.75 3.13
CA PHE A 87 8.11 -5.30 4.26
C PHE A 87 9.02 -5.82 5.38
N ALA A 88 10.17 -6.43 5.04
CA ALA A 88 11.15 -6.84 6.04
C ALA A 88 11.71 -5.62 6.80
N THR A 89 12.09 -4.57 6.07
CA THR A 89 12.62 -3.33 6.69
C THR A 89 11.58 -2.68 7.59
N ARG A 90 10.34 -2.52 7.13
CA ARG A 90 9.26 -1.93 7.93
C ARG A 90 8.94 -2.76 9.17
N ALA A 91 8.84 -4.08 9.03
CA ALA A 91 8.56 -4.96 10.16
C ALA A 91 9.67 -4.91 11.21
N LEU A 92 10.94 -5.02 10.80
CA LEU A 92 12.08 -4.93 11.71
C LEU A 92 12.13 -3.58 12.42
N THR A 93 12.02 -2.47 11.67
CA THR A 93 12.09 -1.11 12.24
C THR A 93 10.94 -0.83 13.21
N ALA A 94 9.73 -1.38 12.96
CA ALA A 94 8.59 -1.24 13.86
C ALA A 94 8.86 -1.83 15.26
N PHE A 95 9.83 -2.75 15.38
CA PHE A 95 10.29 -3.35 16.65
C PHE A 95 11.69 -2.91 17.05
N HIS A 96 12.16 -1.76 16.53
CA HIS A 96 13.48 -1.16 16.80
C HIS A 96 14.66 -2.05 16.39
N GLU A 97 14.46 -2.90 15.40
CA GLU A 97 15.44 -3.82 14.86
C GLU A 97 15.89 -3.43 13.46
N LYS A 98 16.98 -4.03 12.98
CA LYS A 98 17.56 -3.72 11.68
C LYS A 98 17.82 -4.98 10.86
N PRO A 99 17.91 -4.87 9.51
CA PRO A 99 18.45 -5.93 8.66
C PRO A 99 19.86 -6.35 9.12
N ARG A 100 20.29 -7.55 8.71
CA ARG A 100 21.64 -8.08 9.03
C ARG A 100 22.75 -7.19 8.45
N ASP A 101 22.57 -6.76 7.21
CA ASP A 101 23.45 -5.83 6.51
C ASP A 101 22.64 -4.60 6.05
N VAL A 102 22.74 -3.53 6.84
CA VAL A 102 22.07 -2.26 6.56
C VAL A 102 22.63 -1.60 5.29
N ASN A 103 23.96 -1.65 5.10
CA ASN A 103 24.60 -1.04 3.94
C ASN A 103 24.26 -1.78 2.64
N GLY A 104 24.21 -3.12 2.68
CA GLY A 104 23.74 -3.92 1.57
C GLY A 104 22.28 -3.62 1.22
N SER A 105 21.39 -3.49 2.23
CA SER A 105 20.00 -3.06 2.01
C SER A 105 19.90 -1.69 1.34
N ILE A 106 20.67 -0.71 1.81
CA ILE A 106 20.71 0.65 1.22
C ILE A 106 21.20 0.58 -0.23
N SER A 107 22.27 -0.17 -0.51
CA SER A 107 22.81 -0.34 -1.86
C SER A 107 21.79 -0.98 -2.81
N TYR A 108 21.11 -2.03 -2.37
CA TYR A 108 20.04 -2.70 -3.12
C TYR A 108 18.89 -1.72 -3.45
N LEU A 109 18.43 -0.95 -2.46
CA LEU A 109 17.34 0.00 -2.63
C LEU A 109 17.75 1.16 -3.57
N LYS A 110 18.97 1.67 -3.47
CA LYS A 110 19.48 2.72 -4.36
C LYS A 110 19.56 2.25 -5.81
N ASN A 111 20.10 1.07 -6.06
CA ASN A 111 20.16 0.50 -7.41
C ASN A 111 18.74 0.28 -7.97
N SER A 112 17.80 -0.15 -7.12
CA SER A 112 16.39 -0.27 -7.49
C SER A 112 15.77 1.08 -7.82
N LEU A 113 16.09 2.13 -7.06
CA LEU A 113 15.60 3.50 -7.31
C LEU A 113 16.08 4.03 -8.67
N GLU A 114 17.37 3.89 -8.97
CA GLU A 114 17.93 4.31 -10.25
C GLU A 114 17.23 3.61 -11.42
N LEU A 115 17.00 2.29 -11.30
CA LEU A 115 16.25 1.54 -12.30
C LEU A 115 14.83 2.06 -12.48
N MET A 116 14.10 2.37 -11.39
CA MET A 116 12.74 2.89 -11.44
C MET A 116 12.68 4.29 -12.05
N LEU A 117 13.64 5.18 -11.73
CA LEU A 117 13.71 6.52 -12.31
C LEU A 117 13.98 6.45 -13.81
N ASN A 118 14.94 5.64 -14.25
CA ASN A 118 15.25 5.46 -15.67
C ASN A 118 14.02 4.91 -16.44
N ARG A 119 13.31 3.95 -15.86
CA ARG A 119 12.05 3.40 -16.41
C ARG A 119 10.97 4.46 -16.54
N GLY A 120 10.76 5.24 -15.48
CA GLY A 120 9.75 6.30 -15.44
C GLY A 120 10.02 7.39 -16.47
N TYR A 121 11.24 7.90 -16.55
CA TYR A 121 11.59 8.91 -17.56
C TYR A 121 11.49 8.36 -18.99
N GLY A 122 11.91 7.12 -19.23
CA GLY A 122 11.77 6.45 -20.53
C GLY A 122 10.30 6.32 -20.96
N LEU A 123 9.41 5.98 -20.03
CA LEU A 123 7.98 5.90 -20.25
C LEU A 123 7.39 7.24 -20.74
N PHE A 124 7.67 8.33 -20.04
CA PHE A 124 7.16 9.66 -20.42
C PHE A 124 7.77 10.17 -21.73
N GLN A 125 9.04 9.86 -22.05
CA GLN A 125 9.62 10.19 -23.34
C GLN A 125 8.91 9.49 -24.50
N GLN A 126 8.49 8.25 -24.31
CA GLN A 126 7.73 7.51 -25.31
C GLN A 126 6.33 8.09 -25.50
N LEU A 127 5.61 8.39 -24.41
CA LEU A 127 4.29 9.03 -24.47
C LEU A 127 4.34 10.36 -25.23
N VAL A 128 5.27 11.26 -24.89
CA VAL A 128 5.49 12.52 -25.63
C VAL A 128 5.84 12.30 -27.11
N GLY A 129 6.57 11.22 -27.41
CA GLY A 129 6.88 10.83 -28.79
C GLY A 129 5.64 10.43 -29.59
N PHE A 130 4.66 9.82 -28.97
CA PHE A 130 3.36 9.49 -29.59
C PHE A 130 2.48 10.72 -29.77
N GLU A 131 2.39 11.62 -28.76
CA GLU A 131 1.68 12.90 -28.87
C GLU A 131 2.14 13.74 -30.05
N ARG A 132 3.46 13.90 -30.23
CA ARG A 132 4.05 14.68 -31.35
C ARG A 132 3.76 14.08 -32.72
N LYS A 133 3.46 12.79 -32.84
CA LYS A 133 3.15 12.12 -34.11
C LYS A 133 1.66 12.14 -34.46
N GLY A 134 0.79 12.74 -33.63
CA GLY A 134 -0.65 12.85 -33.92
C GLY A 134 -1.39 11.50 -33.91
N TYR A 135 -0.82 10.47 -33.31
CA TYR A 135 -1.39 9.12 -33.25
C TYR A 135 -2.25 8.87 -32.00
N ILE A 136 -2.79 9.94 -31.39
CA ILE A 136 -3.61 9.78 -30.20
C ILE A 136 -5.06 9.58 -30.59
N THR A 137 -5.39 8.36 -30.98
CA THR A 137 -6.72 7.82 -30.68
C THR A 137 -6.59 6.96 -29.42
N ARG A 138 -7.64 6.88 -28.61
CA ARG A 138 -7.73 6.01 -27.41
C ARG A 138 -7.25 4.57 -27.70
N GLU A 139 -7.47 4.11 -28.92
CA GLU A 139 -7.04 2.82 -29.46
C GLU A 139 -5.51 2.75 -29.71
N ALA A 140 -4.87 3.85 -30.09
CA ALA A 140 -3.42 3.95 -30.24
C ALA A 140 -2.69 4.01 -28.90
N GLU A 141 -3.27 4.67 -27.89
CA GLU A 141 -2.80 4.63 -26.49
C GLU A 141 -2.87 3.22 -25.93
N GLU A 142 -4.01 2.54 -26.08
CA GLU A 142 -4.17 1.14 -25.65
C GLU A 142 -3.21 0.20 -26.39
N ASN A 143 -2.97 0.41 -27.67
CA ASN A 143 -2.05 -0.41 -28.46
C ASN A 143 -0.58 -0.10 -28.14
N ALA A 144 -0.24 1.15 -27.84
CA ALA A 144 1.09 1.52 -27.38
C ALA A 144 1.39 0.95 -25.99
N LEU A 145 0.43 0.97 -25.09
CA LEU A 145 0.51 0.32 -23.77
C LEU A 145 0.57 -1.20 -23.87
N LYS A 146 -0.14 -1.81 -24.82
CA LYS A 146 -0.08 -3.24 -25.11
C LYS A 146 1.24 -3.69 -25.73
N SER A 147 1.87 -2.85 -26.53
CA SER A 147 3.18 -3.13 -27.13
C SER A 147 4.36 -2.93 -26.18
N MET A 148 4.15 -2.19 -25.10
CA MET A 148 5.09 -2.08 -23.99
C MET A 148 4.73 -3.20 -23.01
N ASP A 149 5.69 -3.98 -22.55
CA ASP A 149 5.54 -4.99 -21.48
C ASP A 149 4.82 -4.47 -20.21
N LEU A 150 4.54 -3.17 -20.16
CA LEU A 150 3.79 -2.45 -19.12
C LEU A 150 2.31 -2.86 -19.04
N TYR A 151 1.65 -3.24 -20.14
CA TYR A 151 0.25 -3.69 -20.09
C TYR A 151 0.14 -5.04 -19.36
N ASN A 152 1.11 -5.91 -19.55
CA ASN A 152 1.20 -7.16 -18.79
C ASN A 152 1.58 -6.92 -17.32
N LEU A 153 2.26 -5.80 -17.02
CA LEU A 153 2.57 -5.34 -15.67
C LEU A 153 1.32 -4.85 -14.89
N TYR A 154 0.31 -4.32 -15.57
CA TYR A 154 -0.92 -3.83 -14.96
C TYR A 154 -1.97 -4.93 -14.68
N ILE A 155 -1.93 -6.04 -15.42
CA ILE A 155 -2.92 -7.13 -15.29
C ILE A 155 -2.50 -8.16 -14.23
N ILE A 156 -1.21 -8.31 -13.98
CA ILE A 156 -0.67 -9.15 -12.90
C ILE A 156 -0.36 -8.19 -11.75
N GLU A 157 -0.78 -8.42 -10.54
CA GLU A 157 -0.53 -7.66 -9.28
C GLU A 157 0.93 -7.17 -9.09
N ILE A 158 1.52 -6.57 -10.14
CA ILE A 158 2.85 -5.97 -10.10
C ILE A 158 2.69 -4.56 -9.58
N PRO A 159 3.43 -4.19 -8.53
CA PRO A 159 3.38 -2.84 -7.98
C PRO A 159 3.66 -1.81 -9.07
N THR A 160 2.84 -0.77 -9.13
CA THR A 160 3.02 0.35 -10.06
C THR A 160 4.35 1.05 -9.85
N LEU A 161 4.72 1.92 -10.77
CA LEU A 161 5.95 2.70 -10.63
C LEU A 161 5.92 3.58 -9.38
N LEU A 162 4.79 4.23 -9.08
CA LEU A 162 4.63 5.04 -7.86
C LEU A 162 4.72 4.17 -6.60
N CYS A 163 4.07 3.01 -6.58
CA CYS A 163 4.17 2.07 -5.47
C CYS A 163 5.62 1.61 -5.24
N ASN A 164 6.36 1.28 -6.31
CA ASN A 164 7.76 0.88 -6.21
C ASN A 164 8.65 2.01 -5.66
N ILE A 165 8.50 3.24 -6.16
CA ILE A 165 9.26 4.39 -5.66
C ILE A 165 8.91 4.66 -4.19
N HIS A 166 7.62 4.61 -3.80
CA HIS A 166 7.22 4.74 -2.40
C HIS A 166 7.87 3.68 -1.51
N MET A 167 7.86 2.41 -1.92
CA MET A 167 8.51 1.34 -1.16
C MET A 167 10.01 1.62 -0.94
N ILE A 168 10.70 2.12 -1.97
CA ILE A 168 12.13 2.43 -1.90
C ILE A 168 12.38 3.63 -0.98
N THR A 169 11.70 4.76 -1.20
CA THR A 169 11.92 6.00 -0.43
C THR A 169 11.60 5.80 1.04
N SER A 170 10.50 5.11 1.34
CA SER A 170 10.10 4.78 2.70
C SER A 170 11.12 3.85 3.38
N ALA A 171 11.59 2.80 2.70
CA ALA A 171 12.60 1.90 3.27
C ALA A 171 13.95 2.60 3.49
N LEU A 172 14.42 3.43 2.56
CA LEU A 172 15.63 4.24 2.72
C LEU A 172 15.53 5.18 3.92
N ASN A 173 14.39 5.87 4.07
CA ASN A 173 14.13 6.76 5.20
C ASN A 173 14.16 6.00 6.54
N LEU A 174 13.51 4.83 6.61
CA LEU A 174 13.53 3.96 7.81
C LEU A 174 14.93 3.46 8.16
N LEU A 175 15.79 3.24 7.18
CA LEU A 175 17.21 2.86 7.40
C LEU A 175 18.11 4.06 7.75
N GLY A 176 17.56 5.28 7.76
CA GLY A 176 18.29 6.52 8.09
C GLY A 176 19.13 7.05 6.92
N TYR A 177 18.93 6.55 5.70
CA TYR A 177 19.63 7.07 4.52
C TYR A 177 19.02 8.40 4.07
N GLN A 178 19.89 9.39 3.84
CA GLN A 178 19.48 10.70 3.35
C GLN A 178 19.78 10.79 1.85
N LEU A 179 18.73 10.94 1.06
CA LEU A 179 18.86 11.23 -0.37
C LEU A 179 19.48 12.61 -0.58
N SER A 180 20.36 12.73 -1.58
CA SER A 180 20.92 14.02 -2.00
C SER A 180 19.82 14.94 -2.56
N GLU A 181 20.08 16.23 -2.60
CA GLU A 181 19.15 17.23 -3.17
C GLU A 181 18.76 16.87 -4.60
N LEU A 182 19.74 16.51 -5.43
CA LEU A 182 19.50 16.13 -6.83
C LEU A 182 18.63 14.88 -6.95
N GLU A 183 18.85 13.85 -6.11
CA GLU A 183 18.02 12.63 -6.09
C GLU A 183 16.58 12.98 -5.72
N ARG A 184 16.38 13.79 -4.67
CA ARG A 184 15.05 14.25 -4.24
C ARG A 184 14.31 15.02 -5.34
N GLU A 185 14.98 16.01 -5.95
CA GLU A 185 14.39 16.79 -7.05
C GLU A 185 13.98 15.91 -8.23
N ASN A 186 14.81 14.96 -8.62
CA ASN A 186 14.51 14.06 -9.73
C ASN A 186 13.30 13.17 -9.41
N ILE A 187 13.19 12.65 -8.20
CA ILE A 187 12.02 11.86 -7.77
C ILE A 187 10.76 12.74 -7.80
N ILE A 188 10.82 13.93 -7.19
CA ILE A 188 9.68 14.86 -7.15
C ILE A 188 9.22 15.21 -8.56
N LYS A 189 10.14 15.59 -9.44
CA LYS A 189 9.84 15.91 -10.85
C LYS A 189 9.18 14.73 -11.59
N LEU A 190 9.59 13.51 -11.31
CA LEU A 190 8.98 12.32 -11.88
C LEU A 190 7.57 12.09 -11.31
N VAL A 191 7.41 12.12 -9.98
CA VAL A 191 6.11 11.90 -9.32
C VAL A 191 5.06 12.90 -9.79
N LEU A 192 5.44 14.18 -9.93
CA LEU A 192 4.53 15.22 -10.40
C LEU A 192 4.04 15.03 -11.85
N LYS A 193 4.74 14.23 -12.67
CA LYS A 193 4.26 13.87 -14.02
C LYS A 193 3.09 12.89 -13.99
N PHE A 194 2.86 12.20 -12.86
CA PHE A 194 1.71 11.31 -12.67
C PHE A 194 0.47 12.06 -12.16
N LYS A 195 0.57 13.36 -11.85
CA LYS A 195 -0.60 14.16 -11.47
C LYS A 195 -1.45 14.43 -12.70
N ASN A 196 -2.71 14.03 -12.65
CA ASN A 196 -3.67 14.23 -13.71
C ASN A 196 -4.49 15.52 -13.51
N GLU A 197 -5.18 15.97 -14.55
CA GLU A 197 -6.00 17.19 -14.53
C GLU A 197 -7.17 17.11 -13.52
N ASP A 198 -7.65 15.90 -13.19
CA ASP A 198 -8.68 15.67 -12.19
C ASP A 198 -8.18 15.83 -10.74
N GLY A 199 -6.88 16.02 -10.54
CA GLY A 199 -6.23 16.20 -9.25
C GLY A 199 -5.67 14.93 -8.63
N GLY A 200 -6.06 13.73 -9.08
CA GLY A 200 -5.50 12.47 -8.62
C GLY A 200 -4.18 12.13 -9.32
N PHE A 201 -3.59 10.99 -8.96
CA PHE A 201 -2.34 10.50 -9.53
C PHE A 201 -2.52 9.13 -10.19
N GLY A 202 -1.77 8.90 -11.27
CA GLY A 202 -1.71 7.66 -12.03
C GLY A 202 -1.19 7.90 -13.44
N LEU A 203 -0.83 6.85 -14.17
CA LEU A 203 -0.21 7.00 -15.49
C LEU A 203 -1.17 7.54 -16.55
N ASN A 204 -2.36 6.94 -16.70
CA ASN A 204 -3.37 7.31 -17.71
C ASN A 204 -4.72 7.66 -17.09
N ALA A 205 -4.90 7.35 -15.83
CA ALA A 205 -6.08 7.66 -15.03
C ALA A 205 -5.67 7.70 -13.56
N SER A 206 -6.41 8.45 -12.77
CA SER A 206 -6.16 8.58 -11.35
C SER A 206 -6.77 7.40 -10.57
N TYR A 207 -6.01 6.85 -9.61
CA TYR A 207 -6.40 5.78 -8.72
C TYR A 207 -6.07 6.14 -7.27
N ILE A 208 -6.85 5.63 -6.30
CA ILE A 208 -6.72 6.00 -4.89
C ILE A 208 -5.40 5.51 -4.27
N ASP A 209 -4.95 4.32 -4.63
CA ASP A 209 -3.66 3.75 -4.22
C ASP A 209 -2.48 4.51 -4.82
N GLU A 210 -2.53 4.83 -6.13
CA GLU A 210 -1.51 5.64 -6.81
C GLU A 210 -1.41 7.04 -6.19
N THR A 211 -2.56 7.66 -5.89
CA THR A 211 -2.63 8.97 -5.24
C THR A 211 -2.01 8.90 -3.84
N PHE A 212 -2.33 7.88 -3.05
CA PHE A 212 -1.70 7.66 -1.75
C PHE A 212 -0.17 7.49 -1.88
N HIS A 213 0.30 6.67 -2.83
CA HIS A 213 1.74 6.45 -3.03
C HIS A 213 2.46 7.74 -3.44
N ALA A 214 1.88 8.53 -4.34
CA ALA A 214 2.46 9.81 -4.74
C ALA A 214 2.58 10.79 -3.57
N LEU A 215 1.51 10.96 -2.77
CA LEU A 215 1.52 11.80 -1.58
C LEU A 215 2.55 11.32 -0.55
N SER A 216 2.64 10.01 -0.32
CA SER A 216 3.61 9.42 0.61
C SER A 216 5.05 9.72 0.19
N ILE A 217 5.38 9.60 -1.10
CA ILE A 217 6.71 9.94 -1.62
C ILE A 217 7.02 11.42 -1.36
N LEU A 218 6.10 12.32 -1.70
CA LEU A 218 6.30 13.75 -1.55
C LEU A 218 6.57 14.14 -0.08
N ILE A 219 5.85 13.54 0.86
CA ILE A 219 6.05 13.75 2.30
C ILE A 219 7.38 13.14 2.77
N ASP A 220 7.70 11.92 2.39
CA ASP A 220 8.96 11.25 2.76
C ASP A 220 10.18 12.08 2.29
N LEU A 221 10.06 12.74 1.14
CA LEU A 221 11.08 13.63 0.59
C LEU A 221 11.08 15.04 1.21
N LYS A 222 10.22 15.28 2.21
CA LYS A 222 10.06 16.58 2.87
C LYS A 222 9.76 17.72 1.88
N ASN A 223 9.05 17.41 0.81
CA ASN A 223 8.53 18.44 -0.08
C ASN A 223 7.33 19.09 0.60
N PRO A 224 7.34 20.42 0.83
CA PRO A 224 6.20 21.08 1.43
C PRO A 224 4.98 20.91 0.52
N LEU A 225 3.98 20.18 1.01
CA LEU A 225 2.73 19.97 0.26
C LEU A 225 1.97 21.27 0.04
N ASP A 226 2.21 22.27 0.90
CA ASP A 226 1.60 23.61 0.78
C ASP A 226 2.01 24.34 -0.51
N ASP A 227 3.22 24.06 -1.03
CA ASP A 227 3.70 24.62 -2.30
C ASP A 227 3.04 23.94 -3.52
N LEU A 228 2.44 22.79 -3.32
CA LEU A 228 1.68 22.07 -4.34
C LEU A 228 0.21 22.47 -4.18
N ASN A 229 -0.40 23.06 -5.21
CA ASN A 229 -1.85 23.28 -5.19
C ASN A 229 -2.57 21.92 -5.14
N LEU A 230 -2.83 21.41 -3.91
CA LEU A 230 -3.47 20.12 -3.65
C LEU A 230 -4.99 20.22 -3.47
N LYS A 231 -5.59 21.38 -3.72
CA LYS A 231 -7.04 21.58 -3.61
C LYS A 231 -7.81 20.57 -4.47
N ASP A 232 -7.38 20.41 -5.72
CA ASP A 232 -8.01 19.47 -6.66
C ASP A 232 -7.78 18.00 -6.22
N THR A 233 -6.63 17.71 -5.63
CA THR A 233 -6.33 16.38 -5.06
C THR A 233 -7.23 16.06 -3.87
N ILE A 234 -7.45 17.03 -2.98
CA ILE A 234 -8.39 16.89 -1.84
C ILE A 234 -9.81 16.62 -2.36
N GLU A 235 -10.27 17.39 -3.32
CA GLU A 235 -11.61 17.23 -3.93
C GLU A 235 -11.72 15.86 -4.61
N TRP A 236 -10.70 15.44 -5.33
CA TRP A 236 -10.65 14.12 -5.98
C TRP A 236 -10.74 12.97 -4.96
N VAL A 237 -9.99 13.04 -3.84
CA VAL A 237 -10.04 12.04 -2.76
C VAL A 237 -11.42 12.00 -2.12
N TYR A 238 -12.06 13.14 -1.86
CA TYR A 238 -13.44 13.20 -1.37
C TYR A 238 -14.43 12.56 -2.34
N ASN A 239 -14.25 12.71 -3.64
CA ASN A 239 -15.11 12.07 -4.65
C ASN A 239 -14.92 10.55 -4.72
N CYS A 240 -13.82 10.01 -4.17
CA CYS A 240 -13.64 8.57 -3.98
C CYS A 240 -14.40 8.03 -2.77
N GLU A 241 -14.83 8.86 -1.80
CA GLU A 241 -15.64 8.39 -0.68
C GLU A 241 -16.98 7.84 -1.14
N ASN A 242 -17.40 6.72 -0.56
CA ASN A 242 -18.73 6.19 -0.76
C ASN A 242 -19.62 6.54 0.43
N ARG A 243 -20.76 7.18 0.17
CA ARG A 243 -21.76 7.54 1.22
C ARG A 243 -22.27 6.32 2.01
N SER A 244 -22.26 5.15 1.38
CA SER A 244 -22.63 3.87 2.03
C SER A 244 -21.47 3.20 2.78
N GLY A 245 -20.31 3.83 2.80
CA GLY A 245 -19.08 3.38 3.45
C GLY A 245 -18.06 2.80 2.48
N GLY A 246 -16.79 2.87 2.89
CA GLY A 246 -15.63 2.50 2.07
C GLY A 246 -15.24 3.57 1.06
N PHE A 247 -14.14 3.33 0.37
CA PHE A 247 -13.63 4.14 -0.72
C PHE A 247 -13.66 3.36 -2.03
N LYS A 248 -13.91 4.08 -3.11
CA LYS A 248 -13.84 3.56 -4.48
C LYS A 248 -12.40 3.66 -4.99
N VAL A 249 -12.05 2.82 -5.95
CA VAL A 249 -10.73 2.88 -6.61
C VAL A 249 -10.54 4.21 -7.34
N LYS A 250 -11.61 4.80 -7.87
CA LYS A 250 -11.71 6.15 -8.49
C LYS A 250 -13.15 6.64 -8.48
N PRO A 251 -13.41 7.96 -8.66
CA PRO A 251 -14.75 8.53 -8.53
C PRO A 251 -15.84 7.88 -9.38
N ASP A 252 -15.54 7.56 -10.63
CA ASP A 252 -16.52 7.18 -11.65
C ASP A 252 -16.91 5.69 -11.65
N VAL A 253 -16.37 4.89 -10.70
CA VAL A 253 -16.63 3.45 -10.62
C VAL A 253 -17.64 3.15 -9.52
N PRO A 254 -18.88 2.72 -9.85
CA PRO A 254 -19.99 2.68 -8.88
C PRO A 254 -19.88 1.56 -7.83
N TYR A 255 -19.15 0.46 -8.09
CA TYR A 255 -19.14 -0.74 -7.24
C TYR A 255 -17.76 -1.25 -6.82
N SER A 256 -16.74 -0.42 -6.95
CA SER A 256 -15.36 -0.81 -6.67
C SER A 256 -14.90 -0.28 -5.30
N TYR A 257 -15.44 -0.80 -4.21
CA TYR A 257 -15.00 -0.50 -2.85
C TYR A 257 -14.52 -1.75 -2.14
N SER A 258 -13.39 -1.63 -1.47
CA SER A 258 -12.73 -2.71 -0.71
C SER A 258 -12.08 -2.15 0.55
N LEU A 259 -11.65 -3.04 1.46
CA LEU A 259 -10.83 -2.64 2.61
C LEU A 259 -9.53 -1.98 2.18
N GLU A 260 -8.90 -2.48 1.12
CA GLU A 260 -7.68 -1.93 0.54
C GLU A 260 -7.87 -0.47 0.11
N TYR A 261 -8.88 -0.18 -0.73
CA TYR A 261 -9.15 1.20 -1.18
C TYR A 261 -9.59 2.10 -0.03
N THR A 262 -10.30 1.55 0.96
CA THR A 262 -10.67 2.29 2.17
C THR A 262 -9.45 2.66 2.99
N TYR A 263 -8.50 1.74 3.14
CA TYR A 263 -7.22 2.01 3.79
C TYR A 263 -6.45 3.11 3.06
N TYR A 264 -6.23 2.98 1.74
CA TYR A 264 -5.51 4.00 0.97
C TYR A 264 -6.21 5.36 0.98
N GLY A 265 -7.53 5.40 0.88
CA GLY A 265 -8.30 6.64 0.95
C GLY A 265 -8.14 7.36 2.29
N LEU A 266 -8.28 6.65 3.40
CA LEU A 266 -8.10 7.20 4.75
C LEU A 266 -6.65 7.62 5.00
N GLN A 267 -5.66 6.87 4.49
CA GLN A 267 -4.26 7.27 4.58
C GLN A 267 -3.96 8.53 3.73
N ALA A 268 -4.53 8.63 2.53
CA ALA A 268 -4.38 9.83 1.70
C ALA A 268 -4.99 11.06 2.37
N MET A 269 -6.17 10.92 3.00
CA MET A 269 -6.79 12.01 3.77
C MET A 269 -5.93 12.44 4.96
N ASP A 270 -5.35 11.50 5.69
CA ASP A 270 -4.43 11.79 6.81
C ASP A 270 -3.20 12.58 6.31
N LEU A 271 -2.58 12.17 5.20
CA LEU A 271 -1.47 12.88 4.58
C LEU A 271 -1.84 14.30 4.12
N LEU A 272 -3.08 14.49 3.67
CA LEU A 272 -3.62 15.79 3.26
C LEU A 272 -4.16 16.61 4.43
N ASN A 273 -4.12 16.07 5.66
CA ASN A 273 -4.65 16.70 6.88
C ASN A 273 -6.13 17.09 6.75
N VAL A 274 -6.96 16.20 6.19
CA VAL A 274 -8.40 16.37 6.04
C VAL A 274 -9.17 15.18 6.64
N GLU A 275 -10.38 15.44 7.15
CA GLU A 275 -11.23 14.44 7.78
C GLU A 275 -12.23 13.83 6.77
N PRO A 276 -12.57 12.53 6.89
CA PRO A 276 -13.58 11.92 6.05
C PRO A 276 -14.98 12.51 6.28
N LEU A 277 -15.77 12.62 5.21
CA LEU A 277 -17.15 13.12 5.27
C LEU A 277 -18.11 12.12 5.92
N PHE A 278 -17.84 10.82 5.81
CA PHE A 278 -18.74 9.75 6.22
C PHE A 278 -18.11 8.74 7.21
N PRO A 279 -17.46 9.18 8.31
CA PRO A 279 -16.67 8.30 9.18
C PRO A 279 -17.49 7.12 9.74
N ASN A 280 -18.72 7.36 10.19
CA ASN A 280 -19.57 6.31 10.75
C ASN A 280 -19.98 5.25 9.74
N THR A 281 -20.18 5.62 8.47
CA THR A 281 -20.53 4.65 7.42
C THR A 281 -19.31 3.84 7.00
N HIS A 282 -18.10 4.44 7.05
CA HIS A 282 -16.85 3.69 6.85
C HIS A 282 -16.65 2.64 7.94
N VAL A 283 -16.89 2.97 9.21
CA VAL A 283 -16.87 1.99 10.32
C VAL A 283 -17.86 0.86 10.04
N GLY A 284 -19.11 1.18 9.67
CA GLY A 284 -20.13 0.19 9.31
C GLY A 284 -19.71 -0.73 8.16
N PHE A 285 -19.09 -0.17 7.12
CA PHE A 285 -18.53 -0.94 6.01
C PHE A 285 -17.44 -1.91 6.48
N ILE A 286 -16.46 -1.42 7.27
CA ILE A 286 -15.37 -2.25 7.79
C ILE A 286 -15.92 -3.38 8.66
N TYR A 287 -16.90 -3.11 9.54
CA TYR A 287 -17.56 -4.15 10.35
C TYR A 287 -18.27 -5.21 9.49
N SER A 288 -18.80 -4.81 8.33
CA SER A 288 -19.46 -5.73 7.40
C SER A 288 -18.48 -6.70 6.72
N CYS A 289 -17.19 -6.37 6.74
CA CYS A 289 -16.12 -7.23 6.23
C CYS A 289 -15.57 -8.20 7.29
N TYR A 290 -16.02 -8.09 8.56
CA TYR A 290 -15.58 -8.95 9.64
C TYR A 290 -16.18 -10.34 9.54
N ASN A 291 -15.37 -11.38 9.70
CA ASN A 291 -15.76 -12.78 9.64
C ASN A 291 -15.81 -13.44 11.04
N PRO A 292 -16.63 -14.51 11.19
CA PRO A 292 -16.73 -15.23 12.45
C PRO A 292 -15.42 -15.84 12.97
N ASN A 293 -14.42 -16.02 12.10
CA ASN A 293 -13.10 -16.55 12.48
C ASN A 293 -12.17 -15.49 13.11
N GLY A 294 -12.60 -14.24 13.23
CA GLY A 294 -11.84 -13.14 13.81
C GLY A 294 -11.03 -12.32 12.79
N GLY A 295 -10.93 -12.76 11.55
CA GLY A 295 -10.27 -12.01 10.49
C GLY A 295 -11.24 -11.17 9.64
N PHE A 296 -10.69 -10.35 8.75
CA PHE A 296 -11.46 -9.56 7.81
C PHE A 296 -11.22 -10.03 6.37
N ARG A 297 -12.21 -9.86 5.52
CA ARG A 297 -12.20 -10.15 4.08
C ARG A 297 -12.23 -8.86 3.28
N ARG A 298 -11.79 -8.94 2.02
CA ARG A 298 -11.61 -7.80 1.12
C ARG A 298 -12.83 -6.88 1.00
N SER A 299 -14.03 -7.44 0.91
CA SER A 299 -15.29 -6.69 0.81
C SER A 299 -16.47 -7.47 1.36
N ILE A 300 -17.66 -6.85 1.46
CA ILE A 300 -18.85 -7.40 2.10
C ILE A 300 -19.23 -8.81 1.59
N ASN A 301 -19.05 -9.08 0.29
CA ASN A 301 -19.47 -10.32 -0.35
C ASN A 301 -18.34 -11.08 -1.04
N LEU A 302 -17.09 -10.63 -0.90
CA LEU A 302 -15.94 -11.18 -1.61
C LEU A 302 -14.77 -11.46 -0.70
N GLY A 303 -14.13 -12.60 -0.93
CA GLY A 303 -12.88 -12.97 -0.30
C GLY A 303 -13.05 -13.80 0.98
N ILE A 304 -11.94 -14.40 1.37
CA ILE A 304 -11.73 -15.06 2.65
C ILE A 304 -10.98 -14.10 3.58
N SER A 305 -10.89 -14.41 4.87
CA SER A 305 -10.06 -13.62 5.77
C SER A 305 -8.58 -13.77 5.44
N THR A 306 -7.88 -12.64 5.31
CA THR A 306 -6.42 -12.59 5.12
C THR A 306 -5.77 -11.73 6.21
N LEU A 307 -4.47 -11.85 6.40
CA LEU A 307 -3.71 -10.97 7.30
C LEU A 307 -3.66 -9.53 6.75
N GLU A 308 -3.57 -9.39 5.44
CA GLU A 308 -3.59 -8.10 4.74
C GLU A 308 -4.92 -7.36 4.95
N ASP A 309 -6.06 -7.98 4.63
CA ASP A 309 -7.37 -7.36 4.84
C ASP A 309 -7.65 -7.06 6.32
N THR A 310 -7.14 -7.92 7.22
CA THR A 310 -7.24 -7.70 8.67
C THR A 310 -6.41 -6.48 9.08
N PHE A 311 -5.21 -6.31 8.54
CA PHE A 311 -4.40 -5.12 8.76
C PHE A 311 -5.09 -3.86 8.21
N TYR A 312 -5.61 -3.89 6.98
CA TYR A 312 -6.33 -2.75 6.39
C TYR A 312 -7.53 -2.35 7.25
N ALA A 313 -8.31 -3.32 7.73
CA ALA A 313 -9.45 -3.06 8.60
C ALA A 313 -9.05 -2.43 9.93
N VAL A 314 -8.10 -3.03 10.66
CA VAL A 314 -7.66 -2.54 11.97
C VAL A 314 -7.00 -1.17 11.85
N SER A 315 -6.14 -0.97 10.85
CA SER A 315 -5.50 0.33 10.58
C SER A 315 -6.51 1.41 10.24
N SER A 316 -7.51 1.10 9.41
CA SER A 316 -8.60 2.03 9.06
C SER A 316 -9.45 2.40 10.27
N LEU A 317 -9.81 1.43 11.12
CA LEU A 317 -10.56 1.70 12.36
C LEU A 317 -9.76 2.59 13.33
N THR A 318 -8.44 2.36 13.44
CA THR A 318 -7.56 3.21 14.25
C THR A 318 -7.56 4.66 13.72
N LYS A 319 -7.51 4.86 12.40
CA LYS A 319 -7.59 6.20 11.78
C LYS A 319 -8.95 6.88 11.99
N LEU A 320 -10.02 6.10 12.07
CA LEU A 320 -11.36 6.59 12.38
C LEU A 320 -11.60 6.77 13.88
N ASN A 321 -10.56 6.71 14.72
CA ASN A 321 -10.60 6.84 16.17
C ASN A 321 -11.52 5.79 16.87
N VAL A 322 -11.65 4.62 16.27
CA VAL A 322 -12.38 3.49 16.86
C VAL A 322 -11.41 2.69 17.72
N THR A 323 -11.71 2.61 19.02
CA THR A 323 -10.97 1.72 19.94
C THR A 323 -11.49 0.29 19.77
N LEU A 324 -10.60 -0.64 19.46
CA LEU A 324 -10.85 -2.07 19.37
C LEU A 324 -10.44 -2.76 20.67
#